data_90441e052ad9b5fe88b54b97b02f440f
#
_entry.id   90441e052ad9b5fe88b54b97b02f440f
#
_cell.length_a   1.000
_cell.length_b   1.000
_cell.length_c   1.000
_cell.angle_alpha   90.00
_cell.angle_beta   90.00
_cell.angle_gamma   90.00
#
_symmetry.space_group_name_H-M   'P 1'
#
loop_
_entity.id
_entity.type
_entity.pdbx_description
1 polymer ?
#
loop_
_entity_poly.entity_id
_entity_poly.type
_entity_poly.pdbx_seq_one_letter_code
_entity_poly.pdbx_strand_id
1 'polypeptide(L)'
;MKRIQVIDSHTGGEPTRIVISGGPDLGGGSVAEQLKVFRDHHDRFRSAVVNEPRGSDVLVGALLCPPADKSCVTGVLFFNNVGVLAMCGHGTIGLVVTLAHLGRIGPGEHRIETCVGVVTATLHADGSVSVANVPSWRQVKGATIEVPGLGKISGDVAWGGTWFYLVENHGLALDLNNVEQLTDASWRIRQAVNAQGFPEVDHVELFGAPQSGGDSRSFVLCPGKAYDRSPCGTGTSAKLACVAADGKLAEGETWTQESILGTKFTGTFRWLDRAKGEIAPTITGTASVNAESTLLLEDRDPFCWGIR
;
A
#
# COMPACT_ATOMS: atom_id res chain seq x y z
N MET A 1 -32.87 -3.95 2.95
CA MET A 1 -31.63 -3.62 3.70
C MET A 1 -30.62 -4.74 3.52
N LYS A 2 -29.48 -4.46 2.90
CA LYS A 2 -28.34 -5.38 2.73
C LYS A 2 -27.37 -5.21 3.92
N ARG A 3 -26.80 -6.31 4.40
CA ARG A 3 -25.83 -6.34 5.49
C ARG A 3 -24.48 -6.81 4.95
N ILE A 4 -23.40 -6.11 5.30
CA ILE A 4 -22.03 -6.45 4.93
C ILE A 4 -21.23 -6.54 6.22
N GLN A 5 -20.64 -7.71 6.50
CA GLN A 5 -19.76 -7.87 7.65
C GLN A 5 -18.35 -7.49 7.29
N VAL A 6 -17.73 -6.65 8.11
CA VAL A 6 -16.38 -6.15 7.91
C VAL A 6 -15.58 -6.25 9.20
N ILE A 7 -14.26 -6.40 9.03
CA ILE A 7 -13.28 -6.25 10.10
C ILE A 7 -12.34 -5.13 9.68
N ASP A 8 -12.18 -4.16 10.56
CA ASP A 8 -11.27 -3.04 10.36
C ASP A 8 -9.98 -3.26 11.15
N SER A 9 -8.87 -2.90 10.53
CA SER A 9 -7.53 -2.94 11.10
C SER A 9 -6.74 -1.73 10.64
N HIS A 10 -5.58 -1.52 11.23
CA HIS A 10 -4.59 -0.62 10.66
C HIS A 10 -3.22 -1.31 10.63
N THR A 11 -2.43 -1.01 9.61
CA THR A 11 -1.05 -1.45 9.46
C THR A 11 -0.15 -0.24 9.57
N GLY A 12 0.60 -0.14 10.67
CA GLY A 12 1.44 1.04 10.91
C GLY A 12 0.67 2.37 10.93
N GLY A 13 -0.63 2.36 11.20
CA GLY A 13 -1.52 3.53 11.18
C GLY A 13 -2.38 3.65 9.93
N GLU A 14 -2.05 2.98 8.82
CA GLU A 14 -2.83 3.02 7.57
C GLU A 14 -4.02 2.07 7.65
N PRO A 15 -5.27 2.56 7.49
CA PRO A 15 -6.47 1.76 7.76
C PRO A 15 -6.80 0.78 6.63
N THR A 16 -7.27 -0.40 7.02
CA THR A 16 -7.75 -1.44 6.10
C THR A 16 -9.08 -2.00 6.58
N ARG A 17 -10.06 -2.15 5.69
CA ARG A 17 -11.35 -2.78 5.94
C ARG A 17 -11.46 -4.07 5.14
N ILE A 18 -11.58 -5.20 5.81
CA ILE A 18 -11.77 -6.50 5.17
C ILE A 18 -13.25 -6.86 5.15
N VAL A 19 -13.82 -7.01 3.96
CA VAL A 19 -15.17 -7.55 3.77
C VAL A 19 -15.11 -9.07 3.88
N ILE A 20 -15.72 -9.62 4.94
CA ILE A 20 -15.70 -11.06 5.25
C ILE A 20 -16.97 -11.77 4.81
N SER A 21 -18.10 -11.04 4.65
CA SER A 21 -19.34 -11.56 4.09
C SER A 21 -20.26 -10.44 3.58
N GLY A 22 -21.26 -10.82 2.76
CA GLY A 22 -22.21 -9.87 2.18
C GLY A 22 -21.69 -9.16 0.91
N GLY A 23 -20.54 -9.56 0.39
CA GLY A 23 -20.01 -9.12 -0.90
C GLY A 23 -20.88 -9.57 -2.08
N PRO A 24 -20.63 -9.01 -3.29
CA PRO A 24 -21.25 -9.48 -4.52
C PRO A 24 -20.71 -10.86 -4.92
N ASP A 25 -21.52 -11.60 -5.68
CA ASP A 25 -21.02 -12.78 -6.39
C ASP A 25 -20.19 -12.33 -7.60
N LEU A 26 -18.94 -12.74 -7.64
CA LEU A 26 -18.00 -12.40 -8.72
C LEU A 26 -17.82 -13.54 -9.73
N GLY A 27 -18.58 -14.63 -9.56
CA GLY A 27 -18.39 -15.85 -10.35
C GLY A 27 -17.17 -16.65 -9.89
N GLY A 28 -16.69 -17.52 -10.77
CA GLY A 28 -15.48 -18.31 -10.59
C GLY A 28 -14.29 -17.74 -11.35
N GLY A 29 -13.19 -18.50 -11.36
CA GLY A 29 -11.96 -18.15 -12.08
C GLY A 29 -10.91 -17.52 -11.19
N SER A 30 -9.86 -16.98 -11.80
CA SER A 30 -8.77 -16.30 -11.13
C SER A 30 -9.24 -15.00 -10.47
N VAL A 31 -8.49 -14.55 -9.46
CA VAL A 31 -8.76 -13.25 -8.82
C VAL A 31 -8.69 -12.10 -9.82
N ALA A 32 -7.86 -12.21 -10.87
CA ALA A 32 -7.81 -11.22 -11.95
C ALA A 32 -9.13 -11.15 -12.77
N GLU A 33 -9.77 -12.29 -13.03
CA GLU A 33 -11.08 -12.33 -13.69
C GLU A 33 -12.18 -11.79 -12.77
N GLN A 34 -12.18 -12.19 -11.50
CA GLN A 34 -13.10 -11.67 -10.49
C GLN A 34 -12.97 -10.15 -10.31
N LEU A 35 -11.73 -9.58 -10.38
CA LEU A 35 -11.50 -8.13 -10.34
C LEU A 35 -12.17 -7.41 -11.52
N LYS A 36 -12.13 -7.99 -12.72
CA LYS A 36 -12.83 -7.40 -13.89
C LYS A 36 -14.33 -7.32 -13.64
N VAL A 37 -14.95 -8.41 -13.14
CA VAL A 37 -16.37 -8.43 -12.79
C VAL A 37 -16.67 -7.38 -11.72
N PHE A 38 -15.84 -7.30 -10.67
CA PHE A 38 -16.01 -6.33 -9.59
C PHE A 38 -15.94 -4.89 -10.11
N ARG A 39 -14.91 -4.55 -10.89
CA ARG A 39 -14.72 -3.22 -11.46
C ARG A 39 -15.85 -2.84 -12.41
N ASP A 40 -16.26 -3.75 -13.30
CA ASP A 40 -17.17 -3.43 -14.39
C ASP A 40 -18.66 -3.42 -13.93
N HIS A 41 -19.00 -4.17 -12.87
CA HIS A 41 -20.40 -4.35 -12.45
C HIS A 41 -20.68 -3.99 -10.98
N HIS A 42 -19.67 -3.83 -10.13
CA HIS A 42 -19.86 -3.67 -8.68
C HIS A 42 -19.15 -2.43 -8.10
N ASP A 43 -18.79 -1.43 -8.92
CA ASP A 43 -18.12 -0.22 -8.43
C ASP A 43 -18.89 0.52 -7.35
N ARG A 44 -20.25 0.52 -7.42
CA ARG A 44 -21.08 1.09 -6.36
C ARG A 44 -20.95 0.36 -5.03
N PHE A 45 -20.65 -0.97 -5.04
CA PHE A 45 -20.38 -1.72 -3.82
C PHE A 45 -19.05 -1.26 -3.19
N ARG A 46 -18.02 -1.09 -4.01
CA ARG A 46 -16.75 -0.49 -3.60
C ARG A 46 -17.00 0.82 -2.86
N SER A 47 -17.68 1.75 -3.51
CA SER A 47 -18.03 3.07 -2.94
C SER A 47 -18.81 2.96 -1.63
N ALA A 48 -19.80 2.07 -1.55
CA ALA A 48 -20.58 1.86 -0.33
C ALA A 48 -19.73 1.39 0.86
N VAL A 49 -18.64 0.68 0.60
CA VAL A 49 -17.79 0.08 1.64
C VAL A 49 -16.72 1.06 2.13
N VAL A 50 -16.10 1.84 1.22
CA VAL A 50 -14.92 2.64 1.57
C VAL A 50 -15.14 4.15 1.54
N ASN A 51 -16.21 4.66 0.89
CA ASN A 51 -16.51 6.08 0.90
C ASN A 51 -17.41 6.46 2.08
N GLU A 52 -17.47 7.74 2.39
CA GLU A 52 -18.44 8.29 3.33
C GLU A 52 -19.88 7.93 2.92
N PRO A 53 -20.79 7.75 3.86
CA PRO A 53 -20.68 7.95 5.31
C PRO A 53 -20.13 6.72 6.09
N ARG A 54 -19.78 5.60 5.44
CA ARG A 54 -19.35 4.36 6.10
C ARG A 54 -17.85 4.15 6.08
N GLY A 55 -17.13 4.95 5.32
CA GLY A 55 -15.67 4.93 5.18
C GLY A 55 -15.09 6.34 5.20
N SER A 56 -13.93 6.49 4.59
CA SER A 56 -13.20 7.75 4.44
C SER A 56 -12.22 7.67 3.27
N ASP A 57 -11.69 8.81 2.81
CA ASP A 57 -10.80 8.90 1.67
C ASP A 57 -9.48 8.11 1.80
N VAL A 58 -9.13 7.74 3.03
CA VAL A 58 -7.89 7.01 3.32
C VAL A 58 -8.07 5.51 3.48
N LEU A 59 -9.32 5.06 3.54
CA LEU A 59 -9.63 3.66 3.83
C LEU A 59 -9.36 2.76 2.61
N VAL A 60 -8.50 1.77 2.79
CA VAL A 60 -8.34 0.69 1.82
C VAL A 60 -9.29 -0.46 2.16
N GLY A 61 -10.14 -0.81 1.21
CA GLY A 61 -11.01 -1.97 1.29
C GLY A 61 -10.34 -3.23 0.71
N ALA A 62 -10.71 -4.37 1.25
CA ALA A 62 -10.33 -5.68 0.73
C ALA A 62 -11.55 -6.61 0.77
N LEU A 63 -11.87 -7.22 -0.35
CA LEU A 63 -12.95 -8.21 -0.45
C LEU A 63 -12.34 -9.61 -0.52
N LEU A 64 -12.66 -10.45 0.45
CA LEU A 64 -12.32 -11.88 0.39
C LEU A 64 -13.11 -12.56 -0.71
N CYS A 65 -12.43 -13.33 -1.53
CA CYS A 65 -13.04 -14.10 -2.61
C CYS A 65 -12.41 -15.50 -2.72
N PRO A 66 -13.10 -16.46 -3.37
CA PRO A 66 -12.54 -17.78 -3.60
C PRO A 66 -11.28 -17.71 -4.47
N PRO A 67 -10.16 -18.34 -4.07
CA PRO A 67 -8.99 -18.44 -4.92
C PRO A 67 -9.18 -19.50 -6.00
N ALA A 68 -8.65 -19.29 -7.20
CA ALA A 68 -8.53 -20.32 -8.23
C ALA A 68 -7.43 -21.32 -7.86
N ASP A 69 -6.29 -20.83 -7.38
CA ASP A 69 -5.21 -21.66 -6.83
C ASP A 69 -5.59 -22.19 -5.45
N LYS A 70 -5.90 -23.49 -5.38
CA LYS A 70 -6.30 -24.18 -4.13
C LYS A 70 -5.22 -24.26 -3.06
N SER A 71 -3.97 -23.91 -3.38
CA SER A 71 -2.89 -23.77 -2.39
C SER A 71 -2.93 -22.44 -1.64
N CYS A 72 -3.76 -21.49 -2.09
CA CYS A 72 -3.96 -20.21 -1.42
C CYS A 72 -5.02 -20.32 -0.33
N VAL A 73 -4.76 -19.67 0.80
CA VAL A 73 -5.69 -19.62 1.95
C VAL A 73 -6.92 -18.77 1.64
N THR A 74 -6.79 -17.81 0.73
CA THR A 74 -7.87 -16.95 0.22
C THR A 74 -7.45 -16.27 -1.08
N GLY A 75 -8.43 -15.79 -1.85
CA GLY A 75 -8.28 -14.73 -2.82
C GLY A 75 -8.65 -13.39 -2.19
N VAL A 76 -8.11 -12.28 -2.70
CA VAL A 76 -8.42 -10.93 -2.23
C VAL A 76 -8.42 -9.91 -3.36
N LEU A 77 -9.41 -9.02 -3.34
CA LEU A 77 -9.49 -7.84 -4.19
C LEU A 77 -9.29 -6.60 -3.33
N PHE A 78 -8.26 -5.82 -3.63
CA PHE A 78 -8.02 -4.54 -2.96
C PHE A 78 -8.64 -3.38 -3.75
N PHE A 79 -9.14 -2.38 -3.03
CA PHE A 79 -9.73 -1.18 -3.61
C PHE A 79 -9.69 -0.01 -2.61
N ASN A 80 -9.86 1.20 -3.10
CA ASN A 80 -9.95 2.42 -2.28
C ASN A 80 -11.08 3.33 -2.77
N ASN A 81 -11.13 4.57 -2.30
CA ASN A 81 -12.10 5.57 -2.71
C ASN A 81 -12.01 5.93 -4.21
N VAL A 82 -10.85 5.75 -4.85
CA VAL A 82 -10.62 6.06 -6.27
C VAL A 82 -10.99 4.89 -7.18
N GLY A 83 -10.66 3.64 -6.80
CA GLY A 83 -10.88 2.47 -7.66
C GLY A 83 -10.29 1.19 -7.10
N VAL A 84 -10.08 0.21 -7.98
CA VAL A 84 -9.43 -1.06 -7.64
C VAL A 84 -7.91 -0.91 -7.63
N LEU A 85 -7.25 -1.67 -6.76
CA LEU A 85 -5.80 -1.68 -6.60
C LEU A 85 -5.24 -3.03 -7.08
N ALA A 86 -4.11 -2.98 -7.78
CA ALA A 86 -3.44 -4.18 -8.26
C ALA A 86 -2.85 -5.00 -7.10
N MET A 87 -2.20 -4.34 -6.17
CA MET A 87 -1.62 -4.90 -4.95
C MET A 87 -1.59 -3.83 -3.85
N CYS A 88 -1.62 -4.26 -2.60
CA CYS A 88 -1.54 -3.36 -1.46
C CYS A 88 -0.73 -4.02 -0.33
N GLY A 89 0.47 -3.49 -0.04
CA GLY A 89 1.37 -4.06 0.96
C GLY A 89 0.79 -4.00 2.37
N HIS A 90 0.38 -2.81 2.84
CA HIS A 90 -0.23 -2.66 4.17
C HIS A 90 -1.55 -3.42 4.27
N GLY A 91 -2.36 -3.42 3.20
CA GLY A 91 -3.60 -4.19 3.14
C GLY A 91 -3.36 -5.70 3.24
N THR A 92 -2.27 -6.22 2.68
CA THR A 92 -1.89 -7.64 2.82
C THR A 92 -1.47 -7.97 4.24
N ILE A 93 -0.71 -7.11 4.91
CA ILE A 93 -0.36 -7.27 6.34
C ILE A 93 -1.64 -7.27 7.20
N GLY A 94 -2.53 -6.29 6.98
CA GLY A 94 -3.83 -6.22 7.67
C GLY A 94 -4.72 -7.44 7.40
N LEU A 95 -4.73 -7.95 6.16
CA LEU A 95 -5.45 -9.17 5.79
C LEU A 95 -4.95 -10.39 6.57
N VAL A 96 -3.63 -10.61 6.64
CA VAL A 96 -3.03 -11.75 7.35
C VAL A 96 -3.40 -11.71 8.83
N VAL A 97 -3.28 -10.55 9.47
CA VAL A 97 -3.66 -10.37 10.88
C VAL A 97 -5.16 -10.59 11.08
N THR A 98 -6.00 -10.12 10.15
CA THR A 98 -7.46 -10.36 10.19
C THR A 98 -7.80 -11.84 10.02
N LEU A 99 -7.14 -12.58 9.11
CA LEU A 99 -7.35 -14.02 8.97
C LEU A 99 -6.93 -14.80 10.22
N ALA A 100 -5.85 -14.38 10.87
CA ALA A 100 -5.41 -14.94 12.15
C ALA A 100 -6.43 -14.66 13.27
N HIS A 101 -6.93 -13.42 13.36
CA HIS A 101 -7.99 -13.02 14.28
C HIS A 101 -9.26 -13.87 14.13
N LEU A 102 -9.62 -14.19 12.89
CA LEU A 102 -10.73 -15.10 12.56
C LEU A 102 -10.43 -16.60 12.84
N GLY A 103 -9.22 -16.94 13.29
CA GLY A 103 -8.80 -18.33 13.49
C GLY A 103 -8.67 -19.16 12.21
N ARG A 104 -8.58 -18.49 11.05
CA ARG A 104 -8.46 -19.16 9.74
C ARG A 104 -7.03 -19.59 9.41
N ILE A 105 -6.04 -18.90 9.99
CA ILE A 105 -4.61 -19.21 9.86
C ILE A 105 -3.91 -19.06 11.21
N GLY A 106 -2.76 -19.72 11.36
CA GLY A 106 -1.83 -19.55 12.48
C GLY A 106 -0.47 -19.05 12.01
N PRO A 107 0.54 -18.92 12.89
CA PRO A 107 1.89 -18.59 12.51
C PRO A 107 2.43 -19.53 11.42
N GLY A 108 3.15 -18.96 10.44
CA GLY A 108 3.70 -19.68 9.29
C GLY A 108 3.54 -18.92 7.99
N GLU A 109 3.94 -19.58 6.90
CA GLU A 109 3.83 -19.05 5.55
C GLU A 109 2.45 -19.31 4.95
N HIS A 110 1.85 -18.31 4.32
CA HIS A 110 0.52 -18.34 3.71
C HIS A 110 0.57 -17.77 2.31
N ARG A 111 -0.08 -18.46 1.38
CA ARG A 111 -0.23 -18.03 -0.01
C ARG A 111 -1.60 -17.35 -0.17
N ILE A 112 -1.60 -16.20 -0.79
CA ILE A 112 -2.78 -15.36 -1.03
C ILE A 112 -2.84 -15.07 -2.52
N GLU A 113 -3.96 -15.41 -3.16
CA GLU A 113 -4.15 -15.08 -4.57
C GLU A 113 -4.65 -13.63 -4.70
N THR A 114 -3.93 -12.83 -5.50
CA THR A 114 -4.28 -11.46 -5.85
C THR A 114 -4.50 -11.35 -7.36
N CYS A 115 -4.96 -10.21 -7.85
CA CYS A 115 -5.13 -10.00 -9.29
C CYS A 115 -3.80 -9.94 -10.06
N VAL A 116 -2.66 -9.76 -9.40
CA VAL A 116 -1.32 -9.79 -10.01
C VAL A 116 -0.60 -11.12 -9.80
N GLY A 117 -1.29 -12.12 -9.24
CA GLY A 117 -0.75 -13.46 -8.98
C GLY A 117 -0.73 -13.79 -7.50
N VAL A 118 -0.04 -14.87 -7.15
CA VAL A 118 0.08 -15.35 -5.78
C VAL A 118 1.16 -14.57 -5.03
N VAL A 119 0.78 -14.03 -3.90
CA VAL A 119 1.66 -13.34 -2.96
C VAL A 119 1.88 -14.24 -1.74
N THR A 120 3.12 -14.35 -1.29
CA THR A 120 3.47 -15.08 -0.07
C THR A 120 3.62 -14.11 1.09
N ALA A 121 2.93 -14.39 2.19
CA ALA A 121 3.05 -13.65 3.44
C ALA A 121 3.35 -14.61 4.60
N THR A 122 4.22 -14.23 5.51
CA THR A 122 4.57 -15.00 6.70
C THR A 122 4.04 -14.30 7.93
N LEU A 123 3.15 -14.97 8.67
CA LEU A 123 2.75 -14.54 10.02
C LEU A 123 3.77 -15.09 11.02
N HIS A 124 4.45 -14.21 11.72
CA HIS A 124 5.41 -14.58 12.77
C HIS A 124 4.73 -14.84 14.12
N ALA A 125 5.43 -15.54 15.01
CA ALA A 125 4.91 -15.87 16.34
C ALA A 125 4.68 -14.63 17.23
N ASP A 126 5.36 -13.51 16.94
CA ASP A 126 5.19 -12.22 17.61
C ASP A 126 4.04 -11.38 17.04
N GLY A 127 3.34 -11.90 16.04
CA GLY A 127 2.23 -11.22 15.36
C GLY A 127 2.65 -10.28 14.24
N SER A 128 3.95 -10.10 13.99
CA SER A 128 4.42 -9.36 12.81
C SER A 128 4.17 -10.15 11.52
N VAL A 129 4.11 -9.47 10.39
CA VAL A 129 3.87 -10.09 9.09
C VAL A 129 4.92 -9.64 8.09
N SER A 130 5.59 -10.60 7.47
CA SER A 130 6.47 -10.37 6.33
C SER A 130 5.75 -10.65 5.02
N VAL A 131 5.88 -9.75 4.06
CA VAL A 131 5.31 -9.90 2.71
C VAL A 131 6.45 -9.86 1.69
N ALA A 132 6.58 -10.93 0.91
CA ALA A 132 7.44 -10.93 -0.26
C ALA A 132 6.80 -10.04 -1.32
N ASN A 133 7.42 -8.88 -1.58
CA ASN A 133 6.89 -7.95 -2.57
C ASN A 133 7.40 -8.29 -3.98
N VAL A 134 6.82 -7.63 -4.98
CA VAL A 134 7.21 -7.79 -6.39
C VAL A 134 8.66 -7.35 -6.63
N PRO A 135 9.33 -7.83 -7.70
CA PRO A 135 10.63 -7.33 -8.11
C PRO A 135 10.66 -5.81 -8.15
N SER A 136 11.72 -5.22 -7.61
CA SER A 136 11.86 -3.77 -7.48
C SER A 136 13.19 -3.29 -8.04
N TRP A 137 13.20 -2.10 -8.67
CA TRP A 137 14.41 -1.54 -9.30
C TRP A 137 14.34 -0.02 -9.39
N ARG A 138 15.51 0.61 -9.49
CA ARG A 138 15.64 2.04 -9.82
C ARG A 138 15.74 2.21 -11.34
N GLN A 139 14.82 2.98 -11.93
CA GLN A 139 14.83 3.31 -13.35
C GLN A 139 15.81 4.45 -13.66
N VAL A 140 15.74 5.54 -12.88
CA VAL A 140 16.60 6.72 -13.08
C VAL A 140 17.13 7.19 -11.73
N LYS A 141 18.44 7.46 -11.66
CA LYS A 141 19.10 8.07 -10.51
C LYS A 141 19.15 9.59 -10.68
N GLY A 142 18.69 10.34 -9.67
CA GLY A 142 18.87 11.79 -9.59
C GLY A 142 18.18 12.55 -10.72
N ALA A 143 17.00 12.10 -11.19
CA ALA A 143 16.20 12.85 -12.14
C ALA A 143 15.88 14.24 -11.56
N THR A 144 16.24 15.31 -12.29
CA THR A 144 16.02 16.68 -11.84
C THR A 144 14.86 17.30 -12.60
N ILE A 145 13.90 17.85 -11.85
CA ILE A 145 12.70 18.52 -12.37
C ILE A 145 12.60 19.94 -11.83
N GLU A 146 11.97 20.82 -12.58
CA GLU A 146 11.63 22.17 -12.15
C GLU A 146 10.22 22.20 -11.57
N VAL A 147 10.09 22.52 -10.27
CA VAL A 147 8.80 22.52 -9.57
C VAL A 147 8.37 23.96 -9.29
N PRO A 148 7.22 24.42 -9.81
CA PRO A 148 6.74 25.78 -9.55
C PRO A 148 6.67 26.10 -8.06
N GLY A 149 7.38 27.17 -7.64
CA GLY A 149 7.44 27.62 -6.25
C GLY A 149 8.31 26.80 -5.30
N LEU A 150 8.97 25.73 -5.79
CA LEU A 150 9.96 24.94 -5.03
C LEU A 150 11.34 24.95 -5.72
N GLY A 151 11.41 25.36 -7.00
CA GLY A 151 12.64 25.34 -7.78
C GLY A 151 13.04 23.93 -8.23
N LYS A 152 14.35 23.69 -8.38
CA LYS A 152 14.88 22.42 -8.84
C LYS A 152 14.86 21.37 -7.73
N ILE A 153 14.18 20.26 -8.00
CA ILE A 153 14.12 19.10 -7.12
C ILE A 153 14.75 17.92 -7.85
N SER A 154 15.64 17.21 -7.17
CA SER A 154 16.26 15.96 -7.68
C SER A 154 15.81 14.78 -6.86
N GLY A 155 15.46 13.69 -7.54
CA GLY A 155 15.02 12.45 -6.90
C GLY A 155 15.28 11.24 -7.81
N ASP A 156 15.14 10.06 -7.23
CA ASP A 156 15.23 8.81 -7.98
C ASP A 156 13.83 8.41 -8.49
N VAL A 157 13.75 7.90 -9.72
CA VAL A 157 12.53 7.24 -10.22
C VAL A 157 12.72 5.75 -10.04
N ALA A 158 11.83 5.12 -9.27
CA ALA A 158 11.97 3.71 -8.91
C ALA A 158 10.61 3.00 -8.88
N TRP A 159 10.65 1.69 -9.14
CA TRP A 159 9.53 0.77 -9.08
C TRP A 159 9.62 -0.10 -7.83
N GLY A 160 8.55 -0.14 -7.04
CA GLY A 160 8.42 -1.02 -5.87
C GLY A 160 7.08 -1.75 -5.82
N GLY A 161 6.41 -1.90 -6.99
CA GLY A 161 5.02 -2.37 -7.12
C GLY A 161 4.08 -1.25 -7.58
N THR A 162 4.51 -0.02 -7.44
CA THR A 162 4.00 1.22 -8.05
C THR A 162 5.18 2.12 -8.37
N TRP A 163 4.98 3.19 -9.14
CA TRP A 163 6.04 4.12 -9.52
C TRP A 163 6.20 5.26 -8.52
N PHE A 164 7.42 5.44 -8.06
CA PHE A 164 7.79 6.45 -7.08
C PHE A 164 8.76 7.48 -7.66
N TYR A 165 8.61 8.72 -7.22
CA TYR A 165 9.66 9.73 -7.23
C TYR A 165 10.14 9.94 -5.80
N LEU A 166 11.38 9.51 -5.51
CA LEU A 166 11.99 9.44 -4.18
C LEU A 166 12.91 10.64 -3.98
N VAL A 167 12.59 11.52 -3.03
CA VAL A 167 13.28 12.84 -2.85
C VAL A 167 13.89 12.92 -1.46
N GLU A 168 15.20 13.14 -1.38
CA GLU A 168 15.91 13.36 -0.10
C GLU A 168 16.11 14.85 0.22
N ASN A 169 16.41 15.68 -0.81
CA ASN A 169 16.77 17.09 -0.63
C ASN A 169 15.60 18.02 -1.00
N HIS A 170 14.56 18.04 -0.20
CA HIS A 170 13.35 18.84 -0.42
C HIS A 170 13.24 20.08 0.50
N GLY A 171 14.07 20.18 1.54
CA GLY A 171 14.14 21.34 2.45
C GLY A 171 12.95 21.50 3.41
N LEU A 172 12.05 20.49 3.50
CA LEU A 172 10.87 20.53 4.37
C LEU A 172 11.10 19.68 5.63
N ALA A 173 10.53 20.11 6.76
CA ALA A 173 10.54 19.32 7.98
C ALA A 173 9.45 18.22 7.89
N LEU A 174 9.84 16.95 8.06
CA LEU A 174 8.92 15.81 8.14
C LEU A 174 8.30 15.74 9.54
N ASP A 175 7.26 16.53 9.75
CA ASP A 175 6.52 16.64 11.01
C ASP A 175 5.01 16.61 10.74
N LEU A 176 4.24 16.00 11.65
CA LEU A 176 2.77 15.93 11.54
C LEU A 176 2.10 17.30 11.49
N ASN A 177 2.70 18.32 12.13
CA ASN A 177 2.18 19.70 12.06
C ASN A 177 2.33 20.31 10.66
N ASN A 178 3.15 19.72 9.80
CA ASN A 178 3.43 20.20 8.43
C ASN A 178 2.72 19.36 7.35
N VAL A 179 1.79 18.46 7.71
CA VAL A 179 1.15 17.54 6.76
C VAL A 179 0.53 18.26 5.56
N GLU A 180 -0.13 19.40 5.77
CA GLU A 180 -0.72 20.18 4.67
C GLU A 180 0.36 20.71 3.71
N GLN A 181 1.45 21.25 4.24
CA GLN A 181 2.58 21.75 3.44
C GLN A 181 3.29 20.61 2.70
N LEU A 182 3.49 19.45 3.37
CA LEU A 182 4.10 18.27 2.78
C LEU A 182 3.23 17.70 1.66
N THR A 183 1.90 17.66 1.86
CA THR A 183 0.93 17.21 0.85
C THR A 183 0.93 18.13 -0.37
N ASP A 184 0.89 19.47 -0.17
CA ASP A 184 0.91 20.43 -1.26
C ASP A 184 2.23 20.38 -2.05
N ALA A 185 3.36 20.34 -1.35
CA ALA A 185 4.67 20.23 -1.99
C ALA A 185 4.81 18.94 -2.79
N SER A 186 4.45 17.79 -2.20
CA SER A 186 4.49 16.48 -2.88
C SER A 186 3.55 16.43 -4.09
N TRP A 187 2.39 17.07 -3.99
CA TRP A 187 1.47 17.16 -5.13
C TRP A 187 2.04 17.99 -6.28
N ARG A 188 2.64 19.15 -6.00
CA ARG A 188 3.33 19.97 -7.03
C ARG A 188 4.51 19.23 -7.65
N ILE A 189 5.28 18.49 -6.84
CA ILE A 189 6.37 17.64 -7.31
C ILE A 189 5.80 16.56 -8.25
N ARG A 190 4.71 15.88 -7.87
CA ARG A 190 4.09 14.86 -8.71
C ARG A 190 3.62 15.41 -10.06
N GLN A 191 2.94 16.56 -10.06
CA GLN A 191 2.51 17.20 -11.31
C GLN A 191 3.70 17.56 -12.20
N ALA A 192 4.77 18.10 -11.60
CA ALA A 192 5.96 18.49 -12.33
C ALA A 192 6.73 17.29 -12.90
N VAL A 193 6.89 16.20 -12.13
CA VAL A 193 7.59 14.99 -12.60
C VAL A 193 6.80 14.31 -13.73
N ASN A 194 5.47 14.25 -13.63
CA ASN A 194 4.64 13.71 -14.70
C ASN A 194 4.74 14.54 -16.00
N ALA A 195 4.78 15.86 -15.90
CA ALA A 195 4.89 16.75 -17.06
C ALA A 195 6.29 16.77 -17.69
N GLN A 196 7.34 16.35 -16.95
CA GLN A 196 8.74 16.44 -17.38
C GLN A 196 9.37 15.08 -17.67
N GLY A 197 8.58 14.09 -18.11
CA GLY A 197 9.09 12.86 -18.71
C GLY A 197 8.80 11.57 -17.96
N PHE A 198 8.12 11.64 -16.80
CA PHE A 198 7.78 10.46 -16.00
C PHE A 198 6.27 10.40 -15.68
N PRO A 199 5.40 10.25 -16.71
CA PRO A 199 3.95 10.27 -16.55
C PRO A 199 3.41 9.09 -15.73
N GLU A 200 4.18 8.01 -15.61
CA GLU A 200 3.86 6.81 -14.84
C GLU A 200 3.98 6.99 -13.32
N VAL A 201 4.73 7.99 -12.86
CA VAL A 201 4.92 8.25 -11.42
C VAL A 201 3.59 8.62 -10.78
N ASP A 202 3.14 7.79 -9.85
CA ASP A 202 1.87 7.94 -9.15
C ASP A 202 2.04 8.25 -7.65
N HIS A 203 3.24 8.04 -7.10
CA HIS A 203 3.62 8.35 -5.71
C HIS A 203 4.81 9.30 -5.66
N VAL A 204 4.84 10.17 -4.65
CA VAL A 204 6.02 10.96 -4.27
C VAL A 204 6.35 10.65 -2.82
N GLU A 205 7.60 10.32 -2.56
CA GLU A 205 8.07 10.02 -1.21
C GLU A 205 9.22 10.97 -0.84
N LEU A 206 9.01 11.72 0.24
CA LEU A 206 9.98 12.66 0.79
C LEU A 206 10.70 12.00 1.97
N PHE A 207 12.03 12.01 1.95
CA PHE A 207 12.84 11.36 2.99
C PHE A 207 13.55 12.38 3.88
N GLY A 208 13.72 12.02 5.14
CA GLY A 208 14.45 12.78 6.13
C GLY A 208 15.13 11.90 7.18
N ALA A 209 15.81 12.55 8.11
CA ALA A 209 16.46 11.88 9.21
C ALA A 209 15.45 11.12 10.08
N PRO A 210 15.78 9.89 10.55
CA PRO A 210 14.92 9.14 11.46
C PRO A 210 14.81 9.86 12.81
N GLN A 211 13.70 9.66 13.50
CA GLN A 211 13.45 10.27 14.83
C GLN A 211 13.39 9.24 15.95
N SER A 212 13.19 7.95 15.62
CA SER A 212 13.02 6.89 16.60
C SER A 212 13.92 5.68 16.36
N GLY A 213 15.11 5.90 15.75
CA GLY A 213 16.15 4.88 15.58
C GLY A 213 15.94 3.97 14.36
N GLY A 214 15.26 4.46 13.31
CA GLY A 214 15.27 3.87 11.99
C GLY A 214 16.48 4.30 11.16
N ASP A 215 16.55 3.85 9.91
CA ASP A 215 17.54 4.28 8.93
C ASP A 215 17.10 5.53 8.16
N SER A 216 15.78 5.71 8.01
CA SER A 216 15.17 6.84 7.34
C SER A 216 13.75 7.06 7.84
N ARG A 217 13.24 8.28 7.70
CA ARG A 217 11.84 8.65 7.89
C ARG A 217 11.27 9.15 6.58
N SER A 218 9.98 8.88 6.31
CA SER A 218 9.36 9.35 5.08
C SER A 218 7.97 9.93 5.27
N PHE A 219 7.59 10.78 4.30
CA PHE A 219 6.23 11.20 4.02
C PHE A 219 5.88 10.77 2.61
N VAL A 220 4.82 10.01 2.45
CA VAL A 220 4.41 9.46 1.15
C VAL A 220 3.09 10.06 0.71
N LEU A 221 3.07 10.68 -0.47
CA LEU A 221 1.86 11.09 -1.16
C LEU A 221 1.39 9.96 -2.07
N CYS A 222 0.17 9.48 -1.81
CA CYS A 222 -0.51 8.48 -2.62
C CYS A 222 -1.38 9.13 -3.73
N PRO A 223 -1.86 8.33 -4.70
CA PRO A 223 -2.93 8.75 -5.61
C PRO A 223 -4.16 9.29 -4.86
N GLY A 224 -4.79 10.36 -5.39
CA GLY A 224 -5.95 11.00 -4.74
C GLY A 224 -5.59 12.04 -3.67
N LYS A 225 -4.31 12.42 -3.53
CA LYS A 225 -3.81 13.39 -2.54
C LYS A 225 -3.91 12.92 -1.08
N ALA A 226 -4.13 11.65 -0.81
CA ALA A 226 -3.97 11.11 0.54
C ALA A 226 -2.47 10.88 0.84
N TYR A 227 -2.07 11.04 2.10
CA TYR A 227 -0.74 10.59 2.53
C TYR A 227 -0.85 9.23 3.23
N ASP A 228 0.15 8.38 3.03
CA ASP A 228 0.27 7.09 3.71
C ASP A 228 0.67 7.33 5.18
N ARG A 229 -0.08 6.76 6.11
CA ARG A 229 0.22 6.85 7.54
C ARG A 229 1.26 5.82 7.96
N SER A 230 1.36 4.73 7.18
CA SER A 230 2.39 3.70 7.34
C SER A 230 3.72 4.12 6.69
N PRO A 231 4.81 3.37 6.89
CA PRO A 231 6.07 3.60 6.16
C PRO A 231 5.99 3.32 4.65
N CYS A 232 4.85 2.89 4.11
CA CYS A 232 4.61 2.49 2.73
C CYS A 232 5.45 1.27 2.29
N GLY A 233 4.82 0.12 2.12
CA GLY A 233 5.54 -1.13 1.75
C GLY A 233 6.15 -1.07 0.35
N THR A 234 5.42 -0.52 -0.64
CA THR A 234 5.91 -0.34 -2.01
C THR A 234 6.98 0.75 -2.09
N GLY A 235 6.82 1.85 -1.34
CA GLY A 235 7.83 2.90 -1.22
C GLY A 235 9.12 2.40 -0.57
N THR A 236 9.01 1.66 0.54
CA THR A 236 10.17 1.01 1.16
C THR A 236 10.87 0.04 0.20
N SER A 237 10.11 -0.71 -0.62
CA SER A 237 10.69 -1.60 -1.64
C SER A 237 11.45 -0.84 -2.73
N ALA A 238 10.90 0.28 -3.20
CA ALA A 238 11.57 1.17 -4.15
C ALA A 238 12.84 1.80 -3.54
N LYS A 239 12.76 2.21 -2.25
CA LYS A 239 13.94 2.72 -1.52
C LYS A 239 15.03 1.66 -1.37
N LEU A 240 14.66 0.43 -1.01
CA LEU A 240 15.60 -0.71 -0.93
C LEU A 240 16.34 -0.92 -2.26
N ALA A 241 15.65 -0.86 -3.39
CA ALA A 241 16.28 -0.97 -4.71
C ALA A 241 17.31 0.14 -4.95
N CYS A 242 17.01 1.37 -4.53
CA CYS A 242 17.93 2.50 -4.65
C CYS A 242 19.17 2.35 -3.76
N VAL A 243 19.01 2.01 -2.48
CA VAL A 243 20.13 1.86 -1.54
C VAL A 243 20.98 0.64 -1.86
N ALA A 244 20.38 -0.45 -2.36
CA ALA A 244 21.09 -1.63 -2.86
C ALA A 244 21.93 -1.30 -4.10
N ALA A 245 21.36 -0.60 -5.08
CA ALA A 245 22.05 -0.17 -6.29
C ALA A 245 23.20 0.82 -6.00
N ASP A 246 23.11 1.57 -4.90
CA ASP A 246 24.16 2.47 -4.43
C ASP A 246 25.21 1.77 -3.55
N GLY A 247 25.05 0.47 -3.26
CA GLY A 247 25.94 -0.28 -2.36
C GLY A 247 25.89 0.18 -0.91
N LYS A 248 24.81 0.85 -0.49
CA LYS A 248 24.63 1.39 0.87
C LYS A 248 23.97 0.39 1.82
N LEU A 249 23.44 -0.70 1.29
CA LEU A 249 22.84 -1.79 2.05
C LEU A 249 23.25 -3.11 1.43
N ALA A 250 23.72 -4.07 2.24
CA ALA A 250 24.07 -5.40 1.75
C ALA A 250 22.85 -6.31 1.62
N GLU A 251 22.96 -7.33 0.76
CA GLU A 251 21.90 -8.36 0.63
C GLU A 251 21.64 -9.06 1.96
N GLY A 252 20.38 -9.15 2.36
CA GLY A 252 19.96 -9.71 3.64
C GLY A 252 20.09 -8.77 4.85
N GLU A 253 20.76 -7.63 4.69
CA GLU A 253 20.81 -6.60 5.74
C GLU A 253 19.44 -5.93 5.90
N THR A 254 19.11 -5.56 7.15
CA THR A 254 17.83 -4.95 7.47
C THR A 254 17.88 -3.43 7.34
N TRP A 255 16.92 -2.86 6.63
CA TRP A 255 16.59 -1.45 6.57
C TRP A 255 15.33 -1.18 7.40
N THR A 256 15.34 -0.16 8.23
CA THR A 256 14.18 0.26 9.02
C THR A 256 13.66 1.62 8.54
N GLN A 257 12.48 1.60 7.93
CA GLN A 257 11.78 2.80 7.45
C GLN A 257 10.79 3.28 8.50
N GLU A 258 10.89 4.56 8.90
CA GLU A 258 9.89 5.22 9.74
C GLU A 258 8.86 5.96 8.90
N SER A 259 7.59 5.91 9.29
CA SER A 259 6.54 6.75 8.73
C SER A 259 6.53 8.14 9.35
N ILE A 260 5.71 9.02 8.79
CA ILE A 260 5.44 10.35 9.38
C ILE A 260 4.82 10.25 10.79
N LEU A 261 4.12 9.16 11.11
CA LEU A 261 3.57 8.89 12.44
C LEU A 261 4.60 8.28 13.41
N GLY A 262 5.80 7.90 12.93
CA GLY A 262 6.82 7.21 13.72
C GLY A 262 6.64 5.70 13.82
N THR A 263 5.66 5.11 13.12
CA THR A 263 5.56 3.65 12.96
C THR A 263 6.65 3.14 12.03
N LYS A 264 6.98 1.84 12.11
CA LYS A 264 8.14 1.28 11.41
C LYS A 264 7.76 0.07 10.57
N PHE A 265 8.37 -0.02 9.38
CA PHE A 265 8.55 -1.25 8.65
C PHE A 265 10.02 -1.61 8.63
N THR A 266 10.32 -2.90 8.65
CA THR A 266 11.65 -3.38 8.30
C THR A 266 11.59 -4.00 6.91
N GLY A 267 12.69 -3.83 6.17
CA GLY A 267 12.83 -4.39 4.84
C GLY A 267 14.18 -5.06 4.67
N THR A 268 14.19 -6.19 3.97
CA THR A 268 15.39 -6.86 3.48
C THR A 268 15.24 -7.11 2.00
N PHE A 269 16.32 -7.45 1.32
CA PHE A 269 16.25 -7.84 -0.08
C PHE A 269 17.22 -8.96 -0.41
N ARG A 270 16.95 -9.65 -1.53
CA ARG A 270 17.91 -10.48 -2.26
C ARG A 270 18.01 -10.00 -3.70
N TRP A 271 19.18 -10.16 -4.32
CA TRP A 271 19.32 -9.85 -5.74
C TRP A 271 18.57 -10.89 -6.59
N LEU A 272 17.79 -10.40 -7.55
CA LEU A 272 17.26 -11.19 -8.66
C LEU A 272 18.19 -11.09 -9.87
N ASP A 273 18.59 -9.87 -10.21
CA ASP A 273 19.56 -9.59 -11.27
C ASP A 273 20.39 -8.37 -10.87
N ARG A 274 21.60 -8.63 -10.38
CA ARG A 274 22.50 -7.58 -9.90
C ARG A 274 22.97 -6.64 -11.01
N ALA A 275 23.09 -7.17 -12.24
CA ALA A 275 23.53 -6.36 -13.37
C ALA A 275 22.45 -5.36 -13.82
N LYS A 276 21.18 -5.70 -13.65
CA LYS A 276 20.04 -4.81 -13.90
C LYS A 276 19.62 -3.98 -12.69
N GLY A 277 20.21 -4.23 -11.51
CA GLY A 277 19.79 -3.57 -10.28
C GLY A 277 18.43 -4.02 -9.77
N GLU A 278 17.98 -5.23 -10.13
CA GLU A 278 16.69 -5.79 -9.76
C GLU A 278 16.78 -6.63 -8.49
N ILE A 279 15.93 -6.31 -7.52
CA ILE A 279 15.87 -6.98 -6.21
C ILE A 279 14.51 -7.62 -5.98
N ALA A 280 14.47 -8.65 -5.11
CA ALA A 280 13.26 -9.17 -4.47
C ALA A 280 13.22 -8.67 -3.03
N PRO A 281 12.43 -7.64 -2.73
CA PRO A 281 12.32 -7.13 -1.36
C PRO A 281 11.33 -7.95 -0.55
N THR A 282 11.59 -8.02 0.77
CA THR A 282 10.65 -8.52 1.77
C THR A 282 10.41 -7.42 2.80
N ILE A 283 9.16 -7.06 3.00
CA ILE A 283 8.75 -6.00 3.93
C ILE A 283 8.04 -6.64 5.12
N THR A 284 8.45 -6.26 6.32
CA THR A 284 7.84 -6.72 7.57
C THR A 284 7.25 -5.56 8.33
N GLY A 285 6.00 -5.72 8.75
CA GLY A 285 5.27 -4.73 9.53
C GLY A 285 4.30 -5.38 10.51
N THR A 286 3.62 -4.55 11.30
CA THR A 286 2.60 -4.99 12.25
C THR A 286 1.27 -4.34 11.93
N ALA A 287 0.19 -5.09 12.18
CA ALA A 287 -1.17 -4.58 12.11
C ALA A 287 -1.94 -4.89 13.38
N SER A 288 -2.99 -4.12 13.64
CA SER A 288 -3.89 -4.34 14.77
C SER A 288 -5.34 -4.29 14.28
N VAL A 289 -6.12 -5.31 14.60
CA VAL A 289 -7.57 -5.28 14.43
C VAL A 289 -8.15 -4.30 15.45
N ASN A 290 -9.01 -3.40 15.00
CA ASN A 290 -9.58 -2.34 15.83
C ASN A 290 -11.11 -2.28 15.83
N ALA A 291 -11.80 -2.97 14.89
CA ALA A 291 -13.25 -3.08 14.93
C ALA A 291 -13.78 -4.30 14.16
N GLU A 292 -14.90 -4.84 14.64
CA GLU A 292 -15.78 -5.75 13.90
C GLU A 292 -17.13 -5.04 13.72
N SER A 293 -17.63 -4.95 12.49
CA SER A 293 -18.79 -4.14 12.19
C SER A 293 -19.71 -4.78 11.15
N THR A 294 -20.96 -4.37 11.18
CA THR A 294 -21.92 -4.68 10.11
C THR A 294 -22.33 -3.38 9.45
N LEU A 295 -21.93 -3.18 8.19
CA LEU A 295 -22.40 -2.07 7.38
C LEU A 295 -23.83 -2.34 6.93
N LEU A 296 -24.69 -1.34 7.05
CA LEU A 296 -26.08 -1.40 6.64
C LEU A 296 -26.27 -0.58 5.38
N LEU A 297 -26.85 -1.21 4.35
CA LEU A 297 -27.22 -0.56 3.10
C LEU A 297 -28.75 -0.62 3.00
N GLU A 298 -29.38 0.54 3.08
CA GLU A 298 -30.81 0.70 2.93
C GLU A 298 -31.11 1.47 1.65
N ASP A 299 -31.93 0.90 0.78
CA ASP A 299 -32.22 1.47 -0.55
C ASP A 299 -32.88 2.85 -0.51
N ARG A 300 -33.51 3.21 0.63
CA ARG A 300 -34.13 4.54 0.85
C ARG A 300 -33.10 5.61 1.25
N ASP A 301 -31.91 5.22 1.71
CA ASP A 301 -30.83 6.15 2.05
C ASP A 301 -30.23 6.72 0.75
N PRO A 302 -30.28 8.05 0.52
CA PRO A 302 -29.70 8.67 -0.67
C PRO A 302 -28.19 8.42 -0.79
N PHE A 303 -27.50 8.14 0.32
CA PHE A 303 -26.08 7.82 0.38
C PHE A 303 -25.79 6.31 0.59
N CYS A 304 -26.79 5.47 0.32
CA CYS A 304 -26.68 4.02 0.44
C CYS A 304 -25.43 3.46 -0.26
N TRP A 305 -25.04 4.04 -1.39
CA TRP A 305 -23.92 3.59 -2.20
C TRP A 305 -22.64 4.45 -2.05
N GLY A 306 -22.57 5.23 -0.98
CA GLY A 306 -21.44 6.12 -0.70
C GLY A 306 -21.52 7.47 -1.41
N ILE A 307 -20.80 8.45 -0.89
CA ILE A 307 -20.61 9.77 -1.50
C ILE A 307 -19.45 9.64 -2.51
N ARG A 308 -19.65 10.16 -3.75
CA ARG A 308 -18.67 10.06 -4.84
C ARG A 308 -18.19 11.45 -5.25
#